data_768949099931a640718917fbdf96b4c8
#
_entry.id   768949099931a640718917fbdf96b4c8
#
_cell.length_a   1.000
_cell.length_b   1.000
_cell.length_c   1.000
_cell.angle_alpha   90.00
_cell.angle_beta   90.00
_cell.angle_gamma   90.00
#
_symmetry.space_group_name_H-M   'P 1'
#
loop_
_entity.id
_entity.type
_entity.pdbx_description
1 polymer ?
#
loop_
_entity_poly.entity_id
_entity_poly.type
_entity_poly.pdbx_seq_one_letter_code
_entity_poly.pdbx_strand_id
1 'polypeptide(L)'
;MKQKVLRAKVLFFLVFSYIFFLKLSYIHIMDYNKPFNFLKNLPLKLNSFYKTRSKSGLVVSNKSKTKKDFDPVTNFDRAFEKYIRLLINKKFPKDSIIGEELEDKFSSNEYKWSIDPIDGTRAFVIGAPTWSNLISLSFEERSILGLANFPELDKYYINDKKKSYCFKNKKKFILKSSNNNNLX
;
A
#
# COMPACT_ATOMS: atom_id res chain seq x y z
N MET A 1 -8.27 11.54 51.83
CA MET A 1 -8.76 11.68 50.42
C MET A 1 -7.63 11.91 49.45
N LYS A 2 -6.72 12.86 49.66
CA LYS A 2 -5.58 13.19 48.74
C LYS A 2 -4.64 12.02 48.43
N GLN A 3 -4.37 11.14 49.41
CA GLN A 3 -3.45 10.00 49.27
C GLN A 3 -4.02 8.89 48.34
N LYS A 4 -5.35 8.65 48.37
CA LYS A 4 -6.00 7.68 47.47
C LYS A 4 -5.98 8.17 46.01
N VAL A 5 -6.18 9.46 45.80
CA VAL A 5 -6.13 10.08 44.45
C VAL A 5 -4.72 10.01 43.85
N LEU A 6 -3.69 10.25 44.71
CA LEU A 6 -2.29 10.18 44.28
C LEU A 6 -1.93 8.73 43.85
N ARG A 7 -2.32 7.74 44.66
CA ARG A 7 -2.06 6.31 44.34
C ARG A 7 -2.76 5.89 43.04
N ALA A 8 -4.01 6.35 42.82
CA ALA A 8 -4.72 6.07 41.58
C ALA A 8 -4.04 6.68 40.33
N LYS A 9 -3.52 7.91 40.45
CA LYS A 9 -2.78 8.57 39.37
C LYS A 9 -1.46 7.86 39.06
N VAL A 10 -0.72 7.44 40.08
CA VAL A 10 0.55 6.70 39.95
C VAL A 10 0.26 5.34 39.25
N LEU A 11 -0.75 4.63 39.73
CA LEU A 11 -1.14 3.33 39.14
C LEU A 11 -1.55 3.49 37.66
N PHE A 12 -2.33 4.52 37.35
CA PHE A 12 -2.74 4.85 35.98
C PHE A 12 -1.53 5.12 35.08
N PHE A 13 -0.57 5.90 35.59
CA PHE A 13 0.67 6.23 34.88
C PHE A 13 1.53 4.98 34.63
N LEU A 14 1.65 4.10 35.61
CA LEU A 14 2.41 2.85 35.50
C LEU A 14 1.75 1.88 34.50
N VAL A 15 0.44 1.75 34.54
CA VAL A 15 -0.32 0.90 33.62
C VAL A 15 -0.20 1.46 32.19
N PHE A 16 -0.34 2.77 32.02
CA PHE A 16 -0.21 3.43 30.72
C PHE A 16 1.21 3.27 30.15
N SER A 17 2.23 3.46 31.00
CA SER A 17 3.63 3.27 30.64
C SER A 17 3.93 1.81 30.26
N TYR A 18 3.37 0.86 31.00
CA TYR A 18 3.51 -0.57 30.72
C TYR A 18 2.84 -0.96 29.39
N ILE A 19 1.62 -0.47 29.15
CA ILE A 19 0.91 -0.71 27.87
C ILE A 19 1.69 -0.08 26.72
N PHE A 20 2.22 1.13 26.91
CA PHE A 20 3.05 1.82 25.92
C PHE A 20 4.35 1.03 25.64
N PHE A 21 4.98 0.51 26.67
CA PHE A 21 6.19 -0.32 26.54
C PHE A 21 5.88 -1.65 25.85
N LEU A 22 4.75 -2.29 26.17
CA LEU A 22 4.28 -3.50 25.48
C LEU A 22 4.00 -3.21 24.00
N LYS A 23 3.37 -2.07 23.68
CA LYS A 23 3.15 -1.66 22.28
C LYS A 23 4.48 -1.44 21.53
N LEU A 24 5.45 -0.79 22.18
CA LEU A 24 6.78 -0.58 21.60
C LEU A 24 7.51 -1.91 21.37
N SER A 25 7.46 -2.83 22.33
CA SER A 25 8.07 -4.16 22.17
C SER A 25 7.33 -5.01 21.12
N TYR A 26 6.01 -4.89 21.03
CA TYR A 26 5.20 -5.57 20.02
C TYR A 26 5.55 -5.08 18.60
N ILE A 27 5.73 -3.77 18.42
CA ILE A 27 6.21 -3.19 17.16
C ILE A 27 7.61 -3.72 16.80
N HIS A 28 8.43 -4.01 17.80
CA HIS A 28 9.78 -4.53 17.59
C HIS A 28 9.79 -6.02 17.18
N ILE A 29 8.75 -6.78 17.56
CA ILE A 29 8.61 -8.21 17.28
C ILE A 29 7.94 -8.46 15.91
N MET A 30 7.41 -7.42 15.25
CA MET A 30 6.75 -7.57 13.94
C MET A 30 7.74 -8.10 12.89
N ASP A 31 7.43 -9.25 12.32
CA ASP A 31 8.19 -9.78 11.18
C ASP A 31 7.84 -9.00 9.91
N TYR A 32 8.52 -7.88 9.71
CA TYR A 32 8.40 -7.06 8.50
C TYR A 32 8.92 -7.76 7.26
N ASN A 33 9.72 -8.80 7.41
CA ASN A 33 10.35 -9.49 6.28
C ASN A 33 9.30 -10.16 5.39
N LYS A 34 8.28 -10.76 6.00
CA LYS A 34 7.23 -11.47 5.26
C LYS A 34 6.43 -10.52 4.34
N PRO A 35 5.84 -9.41 4.82
CA PRO A 35 5.14 -8.48 3.92
C PRO A 35 6.08 -7.70 3.01
N PHE A 36 7.29 -7.33 3.44
CA PHE A 36 8.27 -6.68 2.58
C PHE A 36 8.65 -7.58 1.40
N ASN A 37 8.96 -8.85 1.65
CA ASN A 37 9.30 -9.82 0.60
C ASN A 37 8.10 -10.08 -0.33
N PHE A 38 6.89 -10.06 0.20
CA PHE A 38 5.67 -10.16 -0.60
C PHE A 38 5.59 -8.97 -1.58
N LEU A 39 5.68 -7.74 -1.07
CA LEU A 39 5.63 -6.52 -1.90
C LEU A 39 6.77 -6.49 -2.92
N LYS A 40 7.97 -6.85 -2.53
CA LYS A 40 9.16 -6.87 -3.41
C LYS A 40 9.00 -7.80 -4.61
N ASN A 41 8.26 -8.92 -4.42
CA ASN A 41 8.04 -9.91 -5.49
C ASN A 41 6.75 -9.63 -6.29
N LEU A 42 5.93 -8.71 -5.83
CA LEU A 42 4.65 -8.41 -6.45
C LEU A 42 4.78 -7.83 -7.87
N PRO A 43 5.74 -6.91 -8.16
CA PRO A 43 5.90 -6.34 -9.50
C PRO A 43 6.02 -7.38 -10.61
N LEU A 44 6.78 -8.45 -10.39
CA LEU A 44 6.92 -9.52 -11.39
C LEU A 44 5.57 -10.13 -11.76
N LYS A 45 4.73 -10.35 -10.76
CA LYS A 45 3.38 -10.93 -10.95
C LYS A 45 2.44 -9.95 -11.64
N LEU A 46 2.47 -8.67 -11.21
CA LEU A 46 1.62 -7.63 -11.78
C LEU A 46 1.99 -7.34 -13.23
N ASN A 47 3.29 -7.27 -13.54
CA ASN A 47 3.77 -7.04 -14.90
C ASN A 47 3.41 -8.23 -15.81
N SER A 48 3.52 -9.46 -15.34
CA SER A 48 3.09 -10.65 -16.08
C SER A 48 1.58 -10.63 -16.31
N PHE A 49 0.80 -10.32 -15.28
CA PHE A 49 -0.67 -10.19 -15.36
C PHE A 49 -1.06 -9.14 -16.42
N TYR A 50 -0.43 -7.97 -16.38
CA TYR A 50 -0.65 -6.89 -17.34
C TYR A 50 -0.38 -7.36 -18.77
N LYS A 51 0.80 -7.93 -19.02
CA LYS A 51 1.21 -8.40 -20.36
C LYS A 51 0.25 -9.45 -20.94
N THR A 52 -0.27 -10.31 -20.09
CA THR A 52 -1.26 -11.32 -20.52
C THR A 52 -2.61 -10.66 -20.80
N ARG A 53 -3.05 -9.75 -19.94
CA ARG A 53 -4.37 -9.15 -20.00
C ARG A 53 -4.48 -8.08 -21.10
N SER A 54 -3.40 -7.35 -21.38
CA SER A 54 -3.41 -6.28 -22.41
C SER A 54 -3.78 -6.77 -23.80
N LYS A 55 -3.72 -8.07 -24.02
CA LYS A 55 -4.17 -8.71 -25.27
C LYS A 55 -5.70 -8.83 -25.38
N SER A 56 -6.45 -8.63 -24.28
CA SER A 56 -7.90 -8.88 -24.26
C SER A 56 -8.78 -7.66 -24.55
N GLY A 57 -8.18 -6.55 -24.95
CA GLY A 57 -8.91 -5.33 -25.28
C GLY A 57 -9.25 -4.46 -24.07
N LEU A 58 -9.21 -3.16 -24.26
CA LEU A 58 -9.50 -2.15 -23.25
C LEU A 58 -10.96 -1.71 -23.36
N VAL A 59 -11.68 -1.78 -22.25
CA VAL A 59 -13.04 -1.25 -22.12
C VAL A 59 -13.00 -0.14 -21.08
N VAL A 60 -13.43 1.06 -21.45
CA VAL A 60 -13.41 2.24 -20.57
C VAL A 60 -14.85 2.61 -20.20
N SER A 61 -15.08 2.87 -18.93
CA SER A 61 -16.34 3.41 -18.38
C SER A 61 -16.05 4.69 -17.62
N ASN A 62 -17.09 5.45 -17.29
CA ASN A 62 -16.95 6.66 -16.49
C ASN A 62 -17.60 6.44 -15.12
N LYS A 63 -16.87 6.64 -14.03
CA LYS A 63 -17.38 6.57 -12.65
C LYS A 63 -18.22 7.81 -12.29
N SER A 64 -17.92 8.96 -12.89
CA SER A 64 -18.60 10.21 -12.57
C SER A 64 -20.07 10.18 -13.00
N LYS A 65 -20.96 10.62 -12.13
CA LYS A 65 -22.41 10.78 -12.41
C LYS A 65 -22.70 12.07 -13.20
N THR A 66 -21.73 12.98 -13.28
CA THR A 66 -21.89 14.24 -14.00
C THR A 66 -21.20 14.17 -15.37
N LYS A 67 -21.84 14.75 -16.39
CA LYS A 67 -21.26 14.78 -17.76
C LYS A 67 -20.03 15.69 -17.86
N LYS A 68 -19.82 16.56 -16.88
CA LYS A 68 -18.70 17.52 -16.89
C LYS A 68 -17.39 16.92 -16.42
N ASP A 69 -17.45 15.86 -15.60
CA ASP A 69 -16.27 15.26 -14.99
C ASP A 69 -16.01 13.88 -15.61
N PHE A 70 -14.86 13.72 -16.20
CA PHE A 70 -14.42 12.44 -16.73
C PHE A 70 -13.52 11.74 -15.70
N ASP A 71 -14.08 10.72 -15.07
CA ASP A 71 -13.39 9.88 -14.08
C ASP A 71 -13.37 8.43 -14.61
N PRO A 72 -12.38 8.09 -15.44
CA PRO A 72 -12.37 6.81 -16.13
C PRO A 72 -12.04 5.65 -15.20
N VAL A 73 -12.72 4.54 -15.42
CA VAL A 73 -12.37 3.22 -14.88
C VAL A 73 -12.38 2.23 -16.04
N THR A 74 -11.48 1.29 -16.00
CA THR A 74 -11.37 0.28 -17.05
C THR A 74 -11.67 -1.13 -16.52
N ASN A 75 -11.88 -2.05 -17.44
CA ASN A 75 -11.96 -3.47 -17.10
C ASN A 75 -10.66 -3.99 -16.47
N PHE A 76 -9.55 -3.26 -16.65
CA PHE A 76 -8.25 -3.59 -16.04
C PHE A 76 -8.20 -3.23 -14.56
N ASP A 77 -8.77 -2.09 -14.15
CA ASP A 77 -8.77 -1.64 -12.75
C ASP A 77 -9.35 -2.73 -11.85
N ARG A 78 -10.56 -3.17 -12.17
CA ARG A 78 -11.24 -4.24 -11.40
C ARG A 78 -10.49 -5.58 -11.47
N ALA A 79 -9.95 -5.93 -12.64
CA ALA A 79 -9.22 -7.18 -12.81
C ALA A 79 -7.90 -7.18 -12.02
N PHE A 80 -7.16 -6.07 -12.03
CA PHE A 80 -5.95 -5.90 -11.24
C PHE A 80 -6.26 -5.98 -9.74
N GLU A 81 -7.29 -5.26 -9.28
CA GLU A 81 -7.64 -5.28 -7.86
C GLU A 81 -8.03 -6.69 -7.41
N LYS A 82 -8.84 -7.41 -8.18
CA LYS A 82 -9.19 -8.81 -7.89
C LYS A 82 -7.93 -9.67 -7.77
N TYR A 83 -7.00 -9.50 -8.67
CA TYR A 83 -5.75 -10.28 -8.69
C TYR A 83 -4.87 -9.95 -7.47
N ILE A 84 -4.70 -8.66 -7.16
CA ILE A 84 -3.91 -8.23 -5.98
C ILE A 84 -4.55 -8.77 -4.69
N ARG A 85 -5.88 -8.65 -4.55
CA ARG A 85 -6.64 -9.16 -3.40
C ARG A 85 -6.46 -10.67 -3.23
N LEU A 86 -6.50 -11.42 -4.33
CA LEU A 86 -6.26 -12.87 -4.32
C LEU A 86 -4.87 -13.19 -3.76
N LEU A 87 -3.84 -12.48 -4.20
CA LEU A 87 -2.46 -12.68 -3.75
C LEU A 87 -2.29 -12.31 -2.27
N ILE A 88 -2.90 -11.20 -1.83
CA ILE A 88 -2.88 -10.77 -0.42
C ILE A 88 -3.62 -11.79 0.45
N ASN A 89 -4.84 -12.17 0.09
CA ASN A 89 -5.65 -13.12 0.87
C ASN A 89 -4.96 -14.48 1.02
N LYS A 90 -4.28 -14.93 -0.03
CA LYS A 90 -3.51 -16.20 0.02
C LYS A 90 -2.37 -16.14 1.04
N LYS A 91 -1.73 -14.99 1.22
CA LYS A 91 -0.55 -14.85 2.07
C LYS A 91 -0.85 -14.27 3.45
N PHE A 92 -1.88 -13.40 3.52
CA PHE A 92 -2.28 -12.65 4.70
C PHE A 92 -3.82 -12.70 4.85
N PRO A 93 -4.40 -13.89 5.10
CA PRO A 93 -5.87 -14.06 5.07
C PRO A 93 -6.62 -13.28 6.18
N LYS A 94 -5.90 -12.91 7.24
CA LYS A 94 -6.47 -12.21 8.40
C LYS A 94 -6.38 -10.68 8.31
N ASP A 95 -5.78 -10.15 7.23
CA ASP A 95 -5.61 -8.70 7.09
C ASP A 95 -6.83 -8.07 6.43
N SER A 96 -7.11 -6.82 6.78
CA SER A 96 -8.09 -5.98 6.10
C SER A 96 -7.55 -5.55 4.73
N ILE A 97 -8.44 -5.34 3.75
CA ILE A 97 -8.08 -4.86 2.41
C ILE A 97 -9.06 -3.75 2.02
N ILE A 98 -8.54 -2.57 1.77
CA ILE A 98 -9.26 -1.40 1.24
C ILE A 98 -8.83 -1.25 -0.22
N GLY A 99 -9.78 -1.11 -1.11
CA GLY A 99 -9.49 -0.93 -2.54
C GLY A 99 -10.34 0.15 -3.16
N GLU A 100 -9.95 0.57 -4.35
CA GLU A 100 -10.67 1.63 -5.06
C GLU A 100 -11.91 1.10 -5.82
N GLU A 101 -11.86 -0.16 -6.27
CA GLU A 101 -12.82 -0.69 -7.25
C GLU A 101 -13.80 -1.71 -6.68
N LEU A 102 -13.47 -2.33 -5.55
CA LEU A 102 -14.23 -3.44 -4.95
C LEU A 102 -14.51 -3.16 -3.48
N GLU A 103 -15.56 -3.76 -2.97
CA GLU A 103 -15.94 -3.62 -1.56
C GLU A 103 -14.79 -3.96 -0.61
N ASP A 104 -14.67 -3.16 0.44
CA ASP A 104 -13.63 -3.34 1.46
C ASP A 104 -13.83 -4.64 2.22
N LYS A 105 -12.73 -5.30 2.52
CA LYS A 105 -12.68 -6.43 3.43
C LYS A 105 -12.15 -5.95 4.77
N PHE A 106 -12.96 -6.02 5.80
CA PHE A 106 -12.54 -5.70 7.16
C PHE A 106 -12.23 -6.96 7.94
N SER A 107 -11.26 -6.86 8.83
CA SER A 107 -10.79 -7.94 9.69
C SER A 107 -10.46 -7.38 11.07
N SER A 108 -10.36 -8.27 12.06
CA SER A 108 -10.11 -7.89 13.46
C SER A 108 -8.65 -7.56 13.75
N ASN A 109 -7.73 -7.85 12.84
CA ASN A 109 -6.33 -7.51 13.08
C ASN A 109 -6.01 -6.07 12.65
N GLU A 110 -4.91 -5.55 13.14
CA GLU A 110 -4.49 -4.16 12.95
C GLU A 110 -3.85 -3.89 11.58
N TYR A 111 -3.64 -4.93 10.77
CA TYR A 111 -3.02 -4.80 9.45
C TYR A 111 -4.07 -4.50 8.39
N LYS A 112 -3.77 -3.49 7.56
CA LYS A 112 -4.65 -3.05 6.50
C LYS A 112 -3.84 -2.79 5.22
N TRP A 113 -4.20 -3.49 4.15
CA TRP A 113 -3.68 -3.28 2.80
C TRP A 113 -4.55 -2.25 2.10
N SER A 114 -3.94 -1.23 1.51
CA SER A 114 -4.65 -0.29 0.63
C SER A 114 -4.15 -0.49 -0.79
N ILE A 115 -5.07 -0.51 -1.75
CA ILE A 115 -4.80 -0.85 -3.15
C ILE A 115 -5.43 0.22 -4.05
N ASP A 116 -4.60 0.85 -4.87
CA ASP A 116 -5.04 1.54 -6.07
C ASP A 116 -4.51 0.73 -7.25
N PRO A 117 -5.37 0.04 -7.98
CA PRO A 117 -4.93 -0.88 -9.03
C PRO A 117 -4.30 -0.19 -10.24
N ILE A 118 -4.80 1.00 -10.63
CA ILE A 118 -4.24 1.79 -11.75
C ILE A 118 -4.29 3.28 -11.37
N ASP A 119 -3.34 3.72 -10.57
CA ASP A 119 -3.12 5.16 -10.36
C ASP A 119 -2.74 5.81 -11.69
N GLY A 120 -3.47 6.84 -12.06
CA GLY A 120 -3.32 7.49 -13.35
C GLY A 120 -4.10 6.81 -14.46
N THR A 121 -5.35 6.42 -14.23
CA THR A 121 -6.23 5.75 -15.21
C THR A 121 -6.34 6.53 -16.52
N ARG A 122 -6.31 7.86 -16.48
CA ARG A 122 -6.29 8.69 -17.70
C ARG A 122 -5.05 8.43 -18.55
N ALA A 123 -3.88 8.34 -17.90
CA ALA A 123 -2.61 8.00 -18.57
C ALA A 123 -2.68 6.59 -19.17
N PHE A 124 -3.23 5.65 -18.39
CA PHE A 124 -3.43 4.27 -18.84
C PHE A 124 -4.29 4.21 -20.11
N VAL A 125 -5.44 4.92 -20.14
CA VAL A 125 -6.40 4.92 -21.25
C VAL A 125 -5.76 5.45 -22.55
N ILE A 126 -4.91 6.47 -22.47
CA ILE A 126 -4.25 7.04 -23.65
C ILE A 126 -2.93 6.33 -24.02
N GLY A 127 -2.56 5.26 -23.30
CA GLY A 127 -1.34 4.50 -23.56
C GLY A 127 -0.05 5.18 -23.08
N ALA A 128 -0.14 6.17 -22.18
CA ALA A 128 1.04 6.79 -21.60
C ALA A 128 1.67 5.86 -20.54
N PRO A 129 3.00 5.77 -20.44
CA PRO A 129 3.64 4.78 -19.57
C PRO A 129 3.73 5.19 -18.09
N THR A 130 3.07 6.27 -17.69
CA THR A 130 3.22 6.90 -16.38
C THR A 130 2.24 6.43 -15.32
N TRP A 131 1.34 5.49 -15.66
CA TRP A 131 0.42 4.88 -14.69
C TRP A 131 1.15 3.89 -13.77
N SER A 132 0.57 3.62 -12.59
CA SER A 132 1.19 2.72 -11.62
C SER A 132 0.16 1.88 -10.85
N ASN A 133 0.63 0.75 -10.28
CA ASN A 133 -0.10 0.06 -9.23
C ASN A 133 0.43 0.57 -7.89
N LEU A 134 -0.43 1.08 -7.03
CA LEU A 134 -0.03 1.52 -5.68
C LEU A 134 -0.59 0.55 -4.65
N ILE A 135 0.28 -0.01 -3.83
CA ILE A 135 -0.11 -0.93 -2.76
C ILE A 135 0.64 -0.54 -1.48
N SER A 136 -0.09 -0.37 -0.40
CA SER A 136 0.51 -0.09 0.90
C SER A 136 0.01 -1.05 1.96
N LEU A 137 0.81 -1.21 3.00
CA LEU A 137 0.45 -1.90 4.23
C LEU A 137 0.53 -0.91 5.38
N SER A 138 -0.56 -0.78 6.12
CA SER A 138 -0.63 -0.01 7.35
C SER A 138 -0.76 -0.94 8.55
N PHE A 139 -0.30 -0.45 9.69
CA PHE A 139 -0.51 -1.05 11.01
C PHE A 139 -0.96 0.06 11.96
N GLU A 140 -2.07 -0.15 12.66
CA GLU A 140 -2.67 0.88 13.54
C GLU A 140 -2.78 2.24 12.82
N GLU A 141 -3.34 2.25 11.62
CA GLU A 141 -3.56 3.45 10.79
C GLU A 141 -2.28 4.16 10.32
N ARG A 142 -1.10 3.62 10.58
CA ARG A 142 0.18 4.17 10.10
C ARG A 142 0.70 3.33 8.95
N SER A 143 0.97 3.95 7.82
CA SER A 143 1.58 3.27 6.68
C SER A 143 3.01 2.84 7.03
N ILE A 144 3.30 1.56 6.89
CA ILE A 144 4.59 0.96 7.25
C ILE A 144 5.39 0.47 6.05
N LEU A 145 4.70 0.04 4.99
CA LEU A 145 5.33 -0.40 3.73
C LEU A 145 4.51 0.14 2.56
N GLY A 146 5.19 0.46 1.47
CA GLY A 146 4.55 0.90 0.24
C GLY A 146 5.28 0.40 -1.00
N LEU A 147 4.53 0.16 -2.05
CA LEU A 147 4.99 -0.22 -3.38
C LEU A 147 4.31 0.69 -4.40
N ALA A 148 5.11 1.29 -5.29
CA ALA A 148 4.63 1.92 -6.51
C ALA A 148 5.28 1.19 -7.69
N ASN A 149 4.49 0.44 -8.45
CA ASN A 149 4.96 -0.36 -9.58
C ASN A 149 4.55 0.31 -10.89
N PHE A 150 5.49 0.53 -11.78
CA PHE A 150 5.29 1.13 -13.12
C PHE A 150 5.59 0.06 -14.19
N PRO A 151 4.58 -0.72 -14.60
CA PRO A 151 4.81 -1.87 -15.49
C PRO A 151 5.43 -1.52 -16.83
N GLU A 152 5.04 -0.38 -17.42
CA GLU A 152 5.54 0.06 -18.74
C GLU A 152 7.00 0.55 -18.70
N LEU A 153 7.47 0.95 -17.51
CA LEU A 153 8.82 1.50 -17.34
C LEU A 153 9.82 0.46 -16.78
N ASP A 154 9.39 -0.78 -16.55
CA ASP A 154 10.15 -1.83 -15.86
C ASP A 154 10.80 -1.28 -14.59
N LYS A 155 10.00 -0.54 -13.81
CA LYS A 155 10.49 0.20 -12.64
C LYS A 155 9.49 0.08 -11.49
N TYR A 156 10.01 -0.05 -10.26
CA TYR A 156 9.18 0.07 -9.08
C TYR A 156 9.93 0.71 -7.91
N TYR A 157 9.16 1.33 -7.04
CA TYR A 157 9.65 1.91 -5.79
C TYR A 157 9.06 1.12 -4.64
N ILE A 158 9.87 0.88 -3.61
CA ILE A 158 9.44 0.19 -2.40
C ILE A 158 10.23 0.74 -1.21
N ASN A 159 9.60 0.85 -0.06
CA ASN A 159 10.29 1.18 1.18
C ASN A 159 10.32 0.00 2.14
N ASP A 160 11.37 -0.04 2.97
CA ASP A 160 11.37 -0.77 4.22
C ASP A 160 11.23 0.26 5.37
N LYS A 161 11.40 -0.17 6.63
CA LYS A 161 11.32 0.71 7.80
C LYS A 161 12.30 1.89 7.77
N LYS A 162 13.42 1.77 7.06
CA LYS A 162 14.58 2.67 7.18
C LYS A 162 14.91 3.39 5.88
N LYS A 163 14.62 2.76 4.75
CA LYS A 163 15.09 3.22 3.44
C LYS A 163 14.02 3.03 2.37
N SER A 164 14.13 3.82 1.34
CA SER A 164 13.35 3.66 0.11
C SER A 164 14.27 3.24 -1.03
N TYR A 165 13.75 2.42 -1.90
CA TYR A 165 14.50 1.84 -3.01
C TYR A 165 13.75 2.04 -4.31
N CYS A 166 14.53 2.29 -5.37
CA CYS A 166 14.06 2.17 -6.75
C CYS A 166 14.70 0.92 -7.37
N PHE A 167 13.89 0.10 -8.01
CA PHE A 167 14.37 -0.98 -8.87
C PHE A 167 14.01 -0.61 -10.30
N LYS A 168 15.00 -0.63 -11.19
CA LYS A 168 14.83 -0.31 -12.61
C LYS A 168 15.77 -1.22 -13.41
N ASN A 169 15.23 -1.91 -14.42
CA ASN A 169 16.01 -2.82 -15.27
C ASN A 169 16.85 -3.81 -14.44
N LYS A 170 16.22 -4.39 -13.40
CA LYS A 170 16.85 -5.35 -12.45
C LYS A 170 17.95 -4.76 -11.56
N LYS A 171 18.26 -3.47 -11.67
CA LYS A 171 19.22 -2.78 -10.80
C LYS A 171 18.50 -2.13 -9.61
N LYS A 172 19.16 -2.14 -8.45
CA LYS A 172 18.63 -1.57 -7.18
C LYS A 172 19.36 -0.27 -6.86
N PHE A 173 18.61 0.77 -6.56
CA PHE A 173 19.12 2.08 -6.14
C PHE A 173 18.51 2.43 -4.79
N ILE A 174 19.31 2.93 -3.86
CA ILE A 174 18.83 3.49 -2.60
C ILE A 174 18.46 4.96 -2.87
N LEU A 175 17.26 5.35 -2.48
CA LEU A 175 16.78 6.72 -2.64
C LEU A 175 17.23 7.55 -1.44
N LYS A 176 17.62 8.79 -1.70
CA LYS A 176 17.97 9.79 -0.69
C LYS A 176 17.14 11.04 -0.95
N SER A 177 16.67 11.68 0.10
CA SER A 177 16.05 13.01 -0.02
C SER A 177 17.11 14.04 -0.39
N SER A 178 16.73 15.01 -1.19
CA SER A 178 17.56 16.18 -1.47
C SER A 178 17.60 17.08 -0.23
N ASN A 179 18.79 17.56 0.13
CA ASN A 179 18.96 18.61 1.13
C ASN A 179 18.87 20.02 0.53
N ASN A 180 18.40 20.12 -0.71
CA ASN A 180 18.30 21.39 -1.41
C ASN A 180 17.06 22.15 -0.89
N ASN A 181 17.29 23.13 -0.03
CA ASN A 181 16.23 24.01 0.53
C ASN A 181 15.84 25.16 -0.43
N ASN A 182 16.47 25.27 -1.62
CA ASN A 182 16.18 26.28 -2.64
C ASN A 182 15.07 25.77 -3.57
N LEU A 183 13.86 25.83 -3.09
CA LEU A 183 12.68 25.77 -3.95
C LEU A 183 12.31 27.20 -4.27
N UNK A 184 12.80 27.48 -5.11
CA UNK A 184 12.55 28.75 -5.56
C UNK A 184 11.81 28.83 -6.57
#